data_45a3702f0e5f75a584a5cee23d3ccd84
#
_entry.id   45a3702f0e5f75a584a5cee23d3ccd84
#
_cell.length_a   1.000
_cell.length_b   1.000
_cell.length_c   1.000
_cell.angle_alpha   90.00
_cell.angle_beta   90.00
_cell.angle_gamma   90.00
#
_symmetry.space_group_name_H-M   'P 1'
#
loop_
_entity.id
_entity.type
_entity.pdbx_description
1 polymer ?
#
loop_
_entity_poly.entity_id
_entity_poly.type
_entity_poly.pdbx_seq_one_letter_code
_entity_poly.pdbx_strand_id
1 'polypeptide(L)'
;MLRTILISAALALTGTSALAQETREAETVARAYMDAYSRVDWDAMAALMSEDIIFADTTATGTDDPQGIVTEGREAFLEMLRGFEAQYHPIELGFVWDTVFASNETVVFIGHVNALYPTEDPAQHFRWRSQQVAAVTVRDGIVIAHRDFANYPGAEQGLVPVE
;
A
#
# COMPACT_ATOMS: atom_id res chain seq x y z
N MET A 1 -2.24 -27.88 -48.41
CA MET A 1 -1.47 -27.60 -47.19
C MET A 1 -1.74 -26.19 -46.69
N LEU A 2 -2.96 -25.92 -46.19
CA LEU A 2 -3.35 -24.54 -45.77
C LEU A 2 -4.40 -24.57 -44.63
N ARG A 3 -4.17 -25.37 -43.59
CA ARG A 3 -5.12 -25.43 -42.45
C ARG A 3 -4.48 -25.38 -41.05
N THR A 4 -3.15 -25.22 -40.95
CA THR A 4 -2.45 -25.34 -39.64
C THR A 4 -2.00 -23.99 -39.02
N ILE A 5 -2.18 -22.84 -39.69
CA ILE A 5 -1.65 -21.55 -39.25
C ILE A 5 -2.70 -20.71 -38.44
N LEU A 6 -3.98 -21.01 -38.56
CA LEU A 6 -5.03 -20.21 -37.92
C LEU A 6 -5.28 -20.53 -36.42
N ILE A 7 -4.81 -21.65 -35.92
CA ILE A 7 -5.06 -22.06 -34.50
C ILE A 7 -4.08 -21.36 -33.52
N SER A 8 -2.87 -21.08 -33.96
CA SER A 8 -1.86 -20.43 -33.07
C SER A 8 -2.13 -18.95 -32.76
N ALA A 9 -2.81 -18.24 -33.65
CA ALA A 9 -3.12 -16.81 -33.44
C ALA A 9 -4.27 -16.59 -32.45
N ALA A 10 -5.23 -17.54 -32.38
CA ALA A 10 -6.37 -17.43 -31.46
C ALA A 10 -5.98 -17.69 -29.99
N LEU A 11 -5.01 -18.59 -29.72
CA LEU A 11 -4.53 -18.84 -28.36
C LEU A 11 -3.71 -17.66 -27.79
N ALA A 12 -2.95 -16.96 -28.62
CA ALA A 12 -2.18 -15.81 -28.19
C ALA A 12 -3.06 -14.61 -27.79
N LEU A 13 -4.21 -14.42 -28.47
CA LEU A 13 -5.15 -13.33 -28.18
C LEU A 13 -5.96 -13.57 -26.90
N THR A 14 -6.28 -14.80 -26.55
CA THR A 14 -6.99 -15.14 -25.31
C THR A 14 -6.10 -14.99 -24.08
N GLY A 15 -4.80 -15.34 -24.17
CA GLY A 15 -3.84 -15.18 -23.08
C GLY A 15 -3.59 -13.72 -22.71
N THR A 16 -3.48 -12.81 -23.68
CA THR A 16 -3.27 -11.36 -23.43
C THR A 16 -4.49 -10.70 -22.78
N SER A 17 -5.69 -11.17 -23.08
CA SER A 17 -6.92 -10.64 -22.47
C SER A 17 -7.07 -11.07 -21.00
N ALA A 18 -6.72 -12.30 -20.67
CA ALA A 18 -6.76 -12.81 -19.30
C ALA A 18 -5.74 -12.06 -18.40
N LEU A 19 -4.50 -11.95 -18.82
CA LEU A 19 -3.46 -11.22 -18.08
C LEU A 19 -3.82 -9.75 -17.87
N ALA A 20 -4.41 -9.09 -18.87
CA ALA A 20 -4.85 -7.71 -18.75
C ALA A 20 -6.04 -7.55 -17.78
N GLN A 21 -6.87 -8.58 -17.62
CA GLN A 21 -7.97 -8.60 -16.66
C GLN A 21 -7.45 -8.82 -15.24
N GLU A 22 -6.59 -9.82 -15.02
CA GLU A 22 -5.95 -10.09 -13.74
C GLU A 22 -5.20 -8.85 -13.22
N THR A 23 -4.46 -8.17 -14.09
CA THR A 23 -3.74 -6.94 -13.75
C THR A 23 -4.70 -5.81 -13.31
N ARG A 24 -5.87 -5.66 -13.97
CA ARG A 24 -6.89 -4.68 -13.56
C ARG A 24 -7.57 -5.04 -12.24
N GLU A 25 -7.81 -6.32 -12.01
CA GLU A 25 -8.38 -6.81 -10.75
C GLU A 25 -7.38 -6.59 -9.60
N ALA A 26 -6.10 -6.88 -9.80
CA ALA A 26 -5.04 -6.60 -8.83
C ALA A 26 -4.96 -5.11 -8.49
N GLU A 27 -5.01 -4.22 -9.49
CA GLU A 27 -5.01 -2.77 -9.27
C GLU A 27 -6.23 -2.32 -8.46
N THR A 28 -7.42 -2.86 -8.74
CA THR A 28 -8.64 -2.51 -8.02
C THR A 28 -8.55 -2.88 -6.54
N VAL A 29 -8.08 -4.09 -6.22
CA VAL A 29 -7.90 -4.56 -4.84
C VAL A 29 -6.82 -3.75 -4.12
N ALA A 30 -5.67 -3.53 -4.76
CA ALA A 30 -4.57 -2.77 -4.17
C ALA A 30 -4.96 -1.32 -3.86
N ARG A 31 -5.75 -0.67 -4.73
CA ARG A 31 -6.27 0.69 -4.48
C ARG A 31 -7.23 0.71 -3.28
N ALA A 32 -8.15 -0.24 -3.19
CA ALA A 32 -9.07 -0.34 -2.04
C ALA A 32 -8.30 -0.57 -0.73
N TYR A 33 -7.27 -1.42 -0.76
CA TYR A 33 -6.40 -1.68 0.37
C TYR A 33 -5.62 -0.43 0.81
N MET A 34 -4.97 0.28 -0.12
CA MET A 34 -4.22 1.51 0.17
C MET A 34 -5.13 2.66 0.61
N ASP A 35 -6.37 2.71 0.12
CA ASP A 35 -7.36 3.68 0.55
C ASP A 35 -7.82 3.43 2.01
N ALA A 36 -8.04 2.17 2.39
CA ALA A 36 -8.30 1.80 3.79
C ALA A 36 -7.10 2.14 4.69
N TYR A 37 -5.88 1.84 4.25
CA TYR A 37 -4.64 2.19 4.96
C TYR A 37 -4.52 3.71 5.16
N SER A 38 -4.80 4.50 4.12
CA SER A 38 -4.76 5.97 4.16
C SER A 38 -5.70 6.56 5.23
N ARG A 39 -6.87 5.93 5.43
CA ARG A 39 -7.90 6.38 6.40
C ARG A 39 -7.79 5.76 7.79
N VAL A 40 -6.75 4.95 8.05
CA VAL A 40 -6.60 4.24 9.35
C VAL A 40 -7.75 3.24 9.59
N ASP A 41 -8.34 2.72 8.52
CA ASP A 41 -9.43 1.72 8.58
C ASP A 41 -8.84 0.30 8.52
N TRP A 42 -8.31 -0.15 9.66
CA TRP A 42 -7.63 -1.44 9.75
C TRP A 42 -8.53 -2.64 9.50
N ASP A 43 -9.83 -2.55 9.80
CA ASP A 43 -10.77 -3.63 9.59
C ASP A 43 -11.10 -3.80 8.11
N ALA A 44 -11.34 -2.69 7.38
CA ALA A 44 -11.51 -2.74 5.93
C ALA A 44 -10.24 -3.22 5.22
N MET A 45 -9.07 -2.80 5.70
CA MET A 45 -7.78 -3.23 5.18
C MET A 45 -7.56 -4.74 5.42
N ALA A 46 -7.87 -5.23 6.65
CA ALA A 46 -7.75 -6.64 7.04
C ALA A 46 -8.59 -7.57 6.17
N ALA A 47 -9.77 -7.13 5.74
CA ALA A 47 -10.66 -7.90 4.88
C ALA A 47 -10.07 -8.19 3.49
N LEU A 48 -9.06 -7.43 3.08
CA LEU A 48 -8.36 -7.55 1.80
C LEU A 48 -7.01 -8.29 1.92
N MET A 49 -6.57 -8.66 3.14
CA MET A 49 -5.25 -9.27 3.38
C MET A 49 -5.31 -10.78 3.50
N SER A 50 -4.28 -11.44 2.98
CA SER A 50 -3.98 -12.85 3.29
C SER A 50 -3.67 -13.03 4.77
N GLU A 51 -3.92 -14.23 5.30
CA GLU A 51 -3.46 -14.60 6.64
C GLU A 51 -1.93 -14.59 6.74
N ASP A 52 -1.23 -14.89 5.64
CA ASP A 52 0.23 -14.98 5.54
C ASP A 52 0.86 -13.74 4.90
N ILE A 53 0.18 -12.57 4.94
CA ILE A 53 0.71 -11.33 4.36
C ILE A 53 2.09 -10.99 4.92
N ILE A 54 2.97 -10.48 4.06
CA ILE A 54 4.26 -9.93 4.46
C ILE A 54 4.19 -8.41 4.30
N PHE A 55 4.37 -7.67 5.39
CA PHE A 55 4.61 -6.22 5.35
C PHE A 55 6.08 -5.93 5.59
N ALA A 56 6.64 -4.99 4.84
CA ALA A 56 8.00 -4.50 5.04
C ALA A 56 8.10 -3.00 4.75
N ASP A 57 8.62 -2.22 5.69
CA ASP A 57 9.16 -0.88 5.46
C ASP A 57 10.66 -0.90 5.77
N THR A 58 11.44 -1.19 4.74
CA THR A 58 12.91 -1.30 4.85
C THR A 58 13.60 0.07 4.96
N THR A 59 12.85 1.15 4.83
CA THR A 59 13.34 2.52 4.95
C THR A 59 13.03 3.15 6.31
N ALA A 60 12.22 2.48 7.14
CA ALA A 60 11.87 2.96 8.47
C ALA A 60 13.11 3.28 9.30
N THR A 61 13.14 4.50 9.87
CA THR A 61 14.22 4.95 10.73
C THR A 61 13.85 4.83 12.20
N GLY A 62 14.84 4.68 13.06
CA GLY A 62 14.64 4.57 14.51
C GLY A 62 14.24 3.17 14.97
N THR A 63 14.39 2.16 14.12
CA THR A 63 14.30 0.75 14.48
C THR A 63 15.68 0.22 14.85
N ASP A 64 15.74 -0.74 15.75
CA ASP A 64 16.99 -1.43 16.10
C ASP A 64 17.41 -2.44 15.01
N ASP A 65 16.50 -2.77 14.09
CA ASP A 65 16.75 -3.70 12.99
C ASP A 65 17.24 -2.93 11.74
N PRO A 66 18.43 -3.27 11.20
CA PRO A 66 18.93 -2.66 9.96
C PRO A 66 18.06 -2.99 8.72
N GLN A 67 17.15 -3.95 8.82
CA GLN A 67 16.17 -4.26 7.77
C GLN A 67 14.90 -3.40 7.86
N GLY A 68 14.82 -2.46 8.83
CA GLY A 68 13.64 -1.65 9.08
C GLY A 68 12.52 -2.43 9.79
N ILE A 69 11.28 -2.20 9.40
CA ILE A 69 10.12 -2.91 9.95
C ILE A 69 9.77 -4.06 9.01
N VAL A 70 9.70 -5.27 9.54
CA VAL A 70 9.18 -6.44 8.82
C VAL A 70 8.21 -7.19 9.72
N THR A 71 7.02 -7.47 9.21
CA THR A 71 6.04 -8.33 9.90
C THR A 71 5.55 -9.43 8.96
N GLU A 72 5.38 -10.62 9.50
CA GLU A 72 4.84 -11.78 8.79
C GLU A 72 3.51 -12.21 9.44
N GLY A 73 2.48 -12.30 8.63
CA GLY A 73 1.13 -12.64 9.04
C GLY A 73 0.25 -11.43 9.37
N ARG A 74 -1.05 -11.58 9.01
CA ARG A 74 -2.06 -10.52 9.16
C ARG A 74 -2.20 -10.04 10.60
N GLU A 75 -2.24 -10.96 11.58
CA GLU A 75 -2.41 -10.60 12.99
C GLU A 75 -1.23 -9.78 13.51
N ALA A 76 0.03 -10.16 13.19
CA ALA A 76 1.21 -9.42 13.60
C ALA A 76 1.26 -8.02 12.97
N PHE A 77 0.85 -7.91 11.70
CA PHE A 77 0.77 -6.63 11.03
C PHE A 77 -0.30 -5.72 11.64
N LEU A 78 -1.49 -6.26 11.91
CA LEU A 78 -2.57 -5.50 12.57
C LEU A 78 -2.21 -5.10 14.00
N GLU A 79 -1.50 -5.95 14.76
CA GLU A 79 -1.00 -5.60 16.08
C GLU A 79 -0.03 -4.42 16.02
N MET A 80 0.90 -4.43 15.06
CA MET A 80 1.82 -3.30 14.82
C MET A 80 1.05 -2.02 14.49
N LEU A 81 0.05 -2.07 13.59
CA LEU A 81 -0.74 -0.91 13.19
C LEU A 81 -1.59 -0.35 14.33
N ARG A 82 -2.23 -1.23 15.12
CA ARG A 82 -2.99 -0.82 16.32
C ARG A 82 -2.06 -0.23 17.40
N GLY A 83 -0.84 -0.77 17.54
CA GLY A 83 0.18 -0.20 18.41
C GLY A 83 0.59 1.21 17.99
N PHE A 84 0.79 1.42 16.68
CA PHE A 84 1.06 2.73 16.10
C PHE A 84 -0.10 3.69 16.34
N GLU A 85 -1.34 3.27 16.09
CA GLU A 85 -2.53 4.07 16.33
C GLU A 85 -2.69 4.44 17.82
N ALA A 86 -2.50 3.49 18.73
CA ALA A 86 -2.59 3.73 20.16
C ALA A 86 -1.52 4.69 20.68
N GLN A 87 -0.35 4.71 20.04
CA GLN A 87 0.76 5.59 20.44
C GLN A 87 0.66 7.01 19.86
N TYR A 88 0.26 7.13 18.59
CA TYR A 88 0.35 8.39 17.84
C TYR A 88 -1.01 9.01 17.52
N HIS A 89 -2.10 8.25 17.66
CA HIS A 89 -3.47 8.69 17.36
C HIS A 89 -3.63 9.37 15.99
N PRO A 90 -3.14 8.77 14.88
CA PRO A 90 -3.22 9.41 13.58
C PRO A 90 -4.68 9.69 13.21
N ILE A 91 -4.94 10.87 12.68
CA ILE A 91 -6.25 11.26 12.13
C ILE A 91 -6.40 10.60 10.76
N GLU A 92 -5.34 10.65 9.98
CA GLU A 92 -5.19 9.97 8.70
C GLU A 92 -3.72 9.81 8.36
N LEU A 93 -3.39 8.86 7.48
CA LEU A 93 -2.07 8.77 6.85
C LEU A 93 -2.02 9.59 5.56
N GLY A 94 -3.17 9.82 4.91
CA GLY A 94 -3.33 10.80 3.84
C GLY A 94 -2.41 10.54 2.66
N PHE A 95 -2.35 9.29 2.15
CA PHE A 95 -1.57 8.97 0.96
C PHE A 95 -2.13 9.66 -0.28
N VAL A 96 -1.26 10.31 -1.04
CA VAL A 96 -1.57 10.93 -2.33
C VAL A 96 -0.67 10.32 -3.39
N TRP A 97 -1.27 9.70 -4.40
CA TRP A 97 -0.55 8.97 -5.44
C TRP A 97 -0.53 9.74 -6.76
N ASP A 98 0.66 10.17 -7.19
CA ASP A 98 0.89 10.86 -8.45
C ASP A 98 0.90 9.87 -9.63
N THR A 99 1.40 8.66 -9.39
CA THR A 99 1.48 7.59 -10.37
C THR A 99 1.12 6.26 -9.74
N VAL A 100 0.25 5.51 -10.42
CA VAL A 100 -0.05 4.11 -10.07
C VAL A 100 0.01 3.29 -11.34
N PHE A 101 0.70 2.17 -11.29
CA PHE A 101 0.70 1.20 -12.38
C PHE A 101 0.75 -0.23 -11.82
N ALA A 102 0.18 -1.14 -12.58
CA ALA A 102 0.19 -2.56 -12.27
C ALA A 102 1.03 -3.33 -13.28
N SER A 103 1.76 -4.33 -12.82
CA SER A 103 2.49 -5.30 -13.63
C SER A 103 2.25 -6.70 -13.05
N ASN A 104 1.47 -7.50 -13.75
CA ASN A 104 0.95 -8.78 -13.25
C ASN A 104 0.24 -8.60 -11.89
N GLU A 105 0.69 -9.31 -10.87
CA GLU A 105 0.14 -9.29 -9.51
C GLU A 105 0.60 -8.08 -8.67
N THR A 106 1.59 -7.30 -9.11
CA THR A 106 2.16 -6.21 -8.32
C THR A 106 1.69 -4.86 -8.81
N VAL A 107 1.17 -4.06 -7.89
CA VAL A 107 0.74 -2.67 -8.11
C VAL A 107 1.70 -1.75 -7.38
N VAL A 108 2.25 -0.78 -8.10
CA VAL A 108 3.20 0.19 -7.57
C VAL A 108 2.52 1.56 -7.50
N PHE A 109 2.60 2.16 -6.33
CA PHE A 109 2.11 3.49 -6.01
C PHE A 109 3.31 4.40 -5.77
N ILE A 110 3.33 5.56 -6.41
CA ILE A 110 4.38 6.57 -6.26
C ILE A 110 3.73 7.91 -5.97
N GLY A 111 4.14 8.54 -4.88
CA GLY A 111 3.57 9.82 -4.46
C GLY A 111 4.13 10.27 -3.12
N HIS A 112 3.25 10.62 -2.19
CA HIS A 112 3.65 11.03 -0.85
C HIS A 112 2.59 10.64 0.19
N VAL A 113 3.05 10.45 1.42
CA VAL A 113 2.22 10.40 2.60
C VAL A 113 2.09 11.81 3.18
N ASN A 114 0.91 12.17 3.70
CA ASN A 114 0.62 13.44 4.34
C ASN A 114 -0.13 13.17 5.65
N ALA A 115 0.56 12.52 6.59
CA ALA A 115 -0.04 12.08 7.84
C ALA A 115 -0.36 13.26 8.76
N LEU A 116 -1.56 13.21 9.36
CA LEU A 116 -2.05 14.19 10.32
C LEU A 116 -2.23 13.56 11.69
N TYR A 117 -1.78 14.26 12.70
CA TYR A 117 -1.85 13.86 14.10
C TYR A 117 -2.48 14.95 14.95
N PRO A 118 -3.22 14.60 16.01
CA PRO A 118 -3.75 15.60 16.94
C PRO A 118 -2.62 16.29 17.71
N THR A 119 -2.90 17.52 18.17
CA THR A 119 -2.02 18.25 19.07
C THR A 119 -2.81 18.69 20.32
N GLU A 120 -2.13 19.28 21.30
CA GLU A 120 -2.80 19.88 22.47
C GLU A 120 -3.68 21.08 22.11
N ASP A 121 -3.35 21.78 21.01
CA ASP A 121 -4.16 22.86 20.46
C ASP A 121 -5.19 22.30 19.47
N PRO A 122 -6.50 22.32 19.79
CA PRO A 122 -7.53 21.77 18.93
C PRO A 122 -7.70 22.53 17.59
N ALA A 123 -7.06 23.68 17.43
CA ALA A 123 -7.05 24.44 16.18
C ALA A 123 -5.91 24.03 15.23
N GLN A 124 -5.05 23.12 15.65
CA GLN A 124 -3.87 22.70 14.89
C GLN A 124 -3.71 21.19 14.88
N HIS A 125 -3.19 20.68 13.76
CA HIS A 125 -2.67 19.32 13.64
C HIS A 125 -1.15 19.35 13.46
N PHE A 126 -0.45 18.31 13.92
CA PHE A 126 0.91 18.04 13.49
C PHE A 126 0.85 17.28 12.18
N ARG A 127 1.54 17.79 11.16
CA ARG A 127 1.66 17.16 9.85
C ARG A 127 3.07 16.58 9.68
N TRP A 128 3.12 15.33 9.25
CA TRP A 128 4.32 14.67 8.73
C TRP A 128 4.10 14.33 7.26
N ARG A 129 4.98 14.80 6.38
CA ARG A 129 4.87 14.60 4.94
C ARG A 129 6.19 14.08 4.39
N SER A 130 6.14 13.02 3.58
CA SER A 130 7.31 12.44 2.93
C SER A 130 6.96 11.86 1.57
N GLN A 131 7.94 11.83 0.68
CA GLN A 131 7.82 11.01 -0.54
C GLN A 131 7.67 9.55 -0.14
N GLN A 132 6.78 8.84 -0.85
CA GLN A 132 6.43 7.47 -0.57
C GLN A 132 6.34 6.67 -1.85
N VAL A 133 6.86 5.45 -1.83
CA VAL A 133 6.55 4.39 -2.78
C VAL A 133 5.96 3.23 -2.00
N ALA A 134 4.86 2.69 -2.49
CA ALA A 134 4.30 1.43 -1.97
C ALA A 134 4.21 0.41 -3.11
N ALA A 135 4.57 -0.83 -2.83
CA ALA A 135 4.40 -1.95 -3.75
C ALA A 135 3.51 -3.01 -3.09
N VAL A 136 2.31 -3.20 -3.66
CA VAL A 136 1.30 -4.12 -3.15
C VAL A 136 1.16 -5.30 -4.12
N THR A 137 1.37 -6.51 -3.63
CA THR A 137 1.20 -7.74 -4.44
C THR A 137 -0.15 -8.37 -4.10
N VAL A 138 -0.96 -8.57 -5.14
CA VAL A 138 -2.31 -9.16 -5.06
C VAL A 138 -2.33 -10.46 -5.84
N ARG A 139 -2.82 -11.52 -5.21
CA ARG A 139 -3.02 -12.83 -5.85
C ARG A 139 -4.41 -13.34 -5.50
N ASP A 140 -5.14 -13.82 -6.50
CA ASP A 140 -6.51 -14.33 -6.33
C ASP A 140 -7.44 -13.35 -5.57
N GLY A 141 -7.28 -12.04 -5.84
CA GLY A 141 -8.09 -11.00 -5.22
C GLY A 141 -7.71 -10.65 -3.78
N ILE A 142 -6.58 -11.14 -3.26
CA ILE A 142 -6.12 -10.95 -1.88
C ILE A 142 -4.70 -10.37 -1.88
N VAL A 143 -4.44 -9.40 -1.00
CA VAL A 143 -3.11 -8.80 -0.79
C VAL A 143 -2.23 -9.79 -0.01
N ILE A 144 -1.14 -10.22 -0.63
CA ILE A 144 -0.18 -11.17 -0.05
C ILE A 144 1.13 -10.53 0.39
N ALA A 145 1.43 -9.33 -0.12
CA ALA A 145 2.61 -8.57 0.32
C ALA A 145 2.38 -7.06 0.16
N HIS A 146 2.93 -6.29 1.09
CA HIS A 146 2.99 -4.84 1.04
C HIS A 146 4.40 -4.38 1.43
N ARG A 147 5.03 -3.57 0.57
CA ARG A 147 6.35 -2.99 0.82
C ARG A 147 6.28 -1.49 0.69
N ASP A 148 6.69 -0.80 1.75
CA ASP A 148 6.80 0.65 1.80
C ASP A 148 8.26 1.11 1.70
N PHE A 149 8.42 2.29 1.10
CA PHE A 149 9.70 2.99 0.98
C PHE A 149 9.42 4.49 1.14
N ALA A 150 9.66 5.02 2.34
CA ALA A 150 9.50 6.43 2.62
C ALA A 150 10.85 7.17 2.66
N ASN A 151 10.87 8.42 2.22
CA ASN A 151 12.04 9.28 2.33
C ASN A 151 12.09 9.94 3.72
N TYR A 152 12.32 9.16 4.77
CA TYR A 152 12.38 9.65 6.16
C TYR A 152 13.35 10.83 6.35
N PRO A 153 14.59 10.80 5.80
CA PRO A 153 15.53 11.93 5.95
C PRO A 153 15.05 13.22 5.29
N GLY A 154 14.19 13.13 4.28
CA GLY A 154 13.62 14.27 3.55
C GLY A 154 12.21 14.65 4.01
N ALA A 155 11.73 14.10 5.14
CA ALA A 155 10.38 14.37 5.61
C ALA A 155 10.24 15.83 6.07
N GLU A 156 9.14 16.45 5.65
CA GLU A 156 8.69 17.76 6.11
C GLU A 156 7.78 17.58 7.32
N GLN A 157 7.98 18.39 8.35
CA GLN A 157 7.20 18.33 9.60
C GLN A 157 6.79 19.73 10.03
N GLY A 158 5.58 19.86 10.59
CA GLY A 158 5.12 21.15 11.09
C GLY A 158 3.67 21.15 11.56
N LEU A 159 3.28 22.26 12.18
CA LEU A 159 1.90 22.50 12.57
C LEU A 159 1.12 23.06 11.39
N VAL A 160 -0.11 22.60 11.22
CA VAL A 160 -1.05 23.07 10.20
C VAL A 160 -2.40 23.36 10.86
N PRO A 161 -3.14 24.39 10.39
CA PRO A 161 -4.49 24.65 10.89
C PRO A 161 -5.42 23.46 10.63
N VAL A 162 -6.39 23.27 11.52
CA VAL A 162 -7.54 22.38 11.26
C VAL A 162 -8.44 23.08 10.24
N GLU A 163 -8.68 22.42 9.10
CA GLU A 163 -9.56 22.93 8.04
C GLU A 163 -11.05 22.67 8.34
#